data_e047ecc054cf9edf46dfffb58fac3357
#
_entry.id   e047ecc054cf9edf46dfffb58fac3357
#
_cell.length_a   1.000
_cell.length_b   1.000
_cell.length_c   1.000
_cell.angle_alpha   90.00
_cell.angle_beta   90.00
_cell.angle_gamma   90.00
#
_symmetry.space_group_name_H-M   'P 1'
#
loop_
_entity.id
_entity.type
_entity.pdbx_description
1 polymer ?
#
loop_
_entity_poly.entity_id
_entity_poly.type
_entity_poly.pdbx_seq_one_letter_code
_entity_poly.pdbx_strand_id
1 'polypeptide(L)'
;LSKIKPMIAMPFHPSNTYTIDELNANLVDILHDVEKKALVSLDGQVDFKLTNKIKDGKLYVDQGIIAGCAGGGFENICAAADILRGHSIGADEFTLSVYPASTPIYMELARNGRLADLMETGAIVKTAFCGPCFGAGDTPANNAFSIRHSTRNFPNREGSKLQNGQISSVALMDARSIAATAANKGFLTAATDCDVEFTGPTYHFDSN
;
A
#
# COMPACT_ATOMS: atom_id res chain seq x y z
N LEU A 1 -15.90 -10.06 -12.89
CA LEU A 1 -15.13 -9.24 -11.94
C LEU A 1 -15.74 -9.26 -10.53
N SER A 2 -17.07 -9.28 -10.41
CA SER A 2 -17.77 -9.29 -9.10
C SER A 2 -17.41 -10.47 -8.17
N LYS A 3 -16.72 -11.49 -8.65
CA LYS A 3 -16.26 -12.65 -7.86
C LYS A 3 -14.78 -12.56 -7.45
N ILE A 4 -14.07 -11.53 -7.90
CA ILE A 4 -12.65 -11.33 -7.54
C ILE A 4 -12.61 -10.63 -6.19
N LYS A 5 -12.01 -11.30 -5.21
CA LYS A 5 -11.77 -10.74 -3.89
C LYS A 5 -10.49 -9.90 -3.88
N PRO A 6 -10.40 -8.87 -3.00
CA PRO A 6 -9.15 -8.15 -2.78
C PRO A 6 -8.02 -9.09 -2.35
N MET A 7 -6.86 -8.89 -2.95
CA MET A 7 -5.70 -9.76 -2.76
C MET A 7 -4.48 -8.97 -2.29
N ILE A 8 -3.59 -9.68 -1.61
CA ILE A 8 -2.28 -9.17 -1.19
C ILE A 8 -1.20 -10.15 -1.64
N ALA A 9 -0.16 -9.64 -2.31
CA ALA A 9 1.04 -10.40 -2.61
C ALA A 9 2.10 -10.07 -1.56
N MET A 10 2.34 -11.03 -0.67
CA MET A 10 3.26 -10.90 0.47
C MET A 10 4.72 -10.81 0.01
N PRO A 11 5.65 -10.25 0.82
CA PRO A 11 7.07 -10.22 0.48
C PRO A 11 7.61 -11.64 0.31
N PHE A 12 8.60 -11.88 -0.42
CA PHE A 12 9.51 -11.20 -1.33
C PHE A 12 9.33 -11.76 -2.74
N HIS A 13 8.20 -12.37 -3.02
CA HIS A 13 7.90 -12.97 -4.32
C HIS A 13 6.43 -12.73 -4.68
N PRO A 14 6.11 -12.36 -5.94
CA PRO A 14 4.75 -12.05 -6.33
C PRO A 14 3.77 -13.24 -6.25
N SER A 15 4.27 -14.48 -6.25
CA SER A 15 3.43 -15.68 -6.08
C SER A 15 3.00 -15.93 -4.62
N ASN A 16 3.54 -15.20 -3.64
CA ASN A 16 3.08 -15.28 -2.26
C ASN A 16 1.75 -14.53 -2.09
N THR A 17 0.73 -14.93 -2.84
CA THR A 17 -0.53 -14.20 -2.97
C THR A 17 -1.65 -14.93 -2.25
N TYR A 18 -2.39 -14.16 -1.45
CA TYR A 18 -3.54 -14.58 -0.67
C TYR A 18 -4.69 -13.59 -0.86
N THR A 19 -5.94 -14.00 -0.68
CA THR A 19 -6.99 -13.02 -0.43
C THR A 19 -6.78 -12.38 0.94
N ILE A 20 -7.19 -11.12 1.11
CA ILE A 20 -7.05 -10.45 2.41
C ILE A 20 -7.86 -11.19 3.49
N ASP A 21 -9.04 -11.70 3.12
CA ASP A 21 -9.87 -12.54 4.02
C ASP A 21 -9.12 -13.79 4.50
N GLU A 22 -8.48 -14.50 3.55
CA GLU A 22 -7.71 -15.72 3.85
C GLU A 22 -6.52 -15.42 4.76
N LEU A 23 -5.79 -14.33 4.47
CA LEU A 23 -4.69 -13.89 5.32
C LEU A 23 -5.16 -13.56 6.74
N ASN A 24 -6.24 -12.80 6.88
CA ASN A 24 -6.78 -12.42 8.18
C ASN A 24 -7.31 -13.62 8.97
N ALA A 25 -7.89 -14.62 8.28
CA ALA A 25 -8.39 -15.83 8.93
C ALA A 25 -7.29 -16.79 9.41
N ASN A 26 -6.12 -16.79 8.74
CA ASN A 26 -5.02 -17.73 9.01
C ASN A 26 -3.69 -16.96 9.27
N LEU A 27 -3.79 -15.83 9.95
CA LEU A 27 -2.74 -14.82 10.03
C LEU A 27 -1.38 -15.39 10.45
N VAL A 28 -1.34 -16.07 11.60
CA VAL A 28 -0.08 -16.57 12.19
C VAL A 28 0.60 -17.59 11.29
N ASP A 29 -0.16 -18.53 10.74
CA ASP A 29 0.38 -19.61 9.91
C ASP A 29 0.93 -19.06 8.58
N ILE A 30 0.19 -18.14 7.95
CA ILE A 30 0.62 -17.51 6.70
C ILE A 30 1.85 -16.64 6.92
N LEU A 31 1.91 -15.84 8.00
CA LEU A 31 3.08 -15.03 8.28
C LEU A 31 4.32 -15.88 8.57
N HIS A 32 4.19 -16.99 9.29
CA HIS A 32 5.31 -17.94 9.49
C HIS A 32 5.78 -18.57 8.17
N ASP A 33 4.86 -18.92 7.26
CA ASP A 33 5.23 -19.44 5.94
C ASP A 33 5.98 -18.39 5.11
N VAL A 34 5.53 -17.14 5.13
CA VAL A 34 6.20 -16.01 4.47
C VAL A 34 7.60 -15.78 5.07
N GLU A 35 7.75 -15.82 6.38
CA GLU A 35 9.05 -15.69 7.07
C GLU A 35 10.03 -16.80 6.66
N LYS A 36 9.56 -18.05 6.57
CA LYS A 36 10.38 -19.18 6.09
C LYS A 36 10.84 -18.99 4.64
N LYS A 37 9.93 -18.56 3.77
CA LYS A 37 10.26 -18.26 2.37
C LYS A 37 11.22 -17.08 2.25
N ALA A 38 11.07 -16.07 3.11
CA ALA A 38 11.96 -14.92 3.18
C ALA A 38 13.39 -15.30 3.55
N LEU A 39 13.59 -16.22 4.50
CA LEU A 39 14.94 -16.72 4.85
C LEU A 39 15.68 -17.30 3.65
N VAL A 40 14.98 -18.03 2.79
CA VAL A 40 15.56 -18.57 1.54
C VAL A 40 15.87 -17.44 0.56
N SER A 41 14.96 -16.50 0.37
CA SER A 41 15.12 -15.38 -0.57
C SER A 41 16.21 -14.39 -0.16
N LEU A 42 16.54 -14.34 1.14
CA LEU A 42 17.51 -13.43 1.74
C LEU A 42 18.82 -14.14 2.14
N ASP A 43 19.05 -15.36 1.64
CA ASP A 43 20.25 -16.19 1.91
C ASP A 43 20.54 -16.36 3.42
N GLY A 44 19.51 -16.35 4.25
CA GLY A 44 19.64 -16.50 5.70
C GLY A 44 20.35 -15.34 6.43
N GLN A 45 20.59 -14.24 5.74
CA GLN A 45 21.42 -13.12 6.26
C GLN A 45 20.68 -12.21 7.23
N VAL A 46 19.34 -12.28 7.28
CA VAL A 46 18.51 -11.35 8.06
C VAL A 46 17.41 -12.11 8.80
N ASP A 47 17.23 -11.81 10.07
CA ASP A 47 16.11 -12.31 10.86
C ASP A 47 14.85 -11.49 10.55
N PHE A 48 14.15 -11.90 9.51
CA PHE A 48 12.92 -11.25 9.05
C PHE A 48 11.71 -11.76 9.84
N LYS A 49 10.99 -10.84 10.50
CA LYS A 49 9.83 -11.16 11.35
C LYS A 49 8.63 -10.29 11.00
N LEU A 50 7.63 -10.90 10.35
CA LEU A 50 6.30 -10.30 10.14
C LEU A 50 5.33 -10.55 11.29
N THR A 51 5.50 -11.65 12.01
CA THR A 51 4.67 -11.98 13.16
C THR A 51 4.71 -10.92 14.26
N ASN A 52 5.79 -10.12 14.32
CA ASN A 52 5.90 -8.95 15.21
C ASN A 52 4.94 -7.80 14.83
N LYS A 53 4.33 -7.86 13.64
CA LYS A 53 3.32 -6.88 13.18
C LYS A 53 1.90 -7.24 13.58
N ILE A 54 1.71 -8.33 14.33
CA ILE A 54 0.39 -8.67 14.85
C ILE A 54 0.12 -7.80 16.09
N LYS A 55 -0.88 -6.94 15.98
CA LYS A 55 -1.40 -6.10 17.08
C LYS A 55 -2.88 -6.45 17.27
N ASP A 56 -3.28 -6.78 18.48
CA ASP A 56 -4.68 -7.14 18.81
C ASP A 56 -5.29 -8.22 17.89
N GLY A 57 -4.48 -9.22 17.50
CA GLY A 57 -4.91 -10.30 16.62
C GLY A 57 -5.08 -9.93 15.16
N LYS A 58 -4.65 -8.73 14.73
CA LYS A 58 -4.73 -8.22 13.37
C LYS A 58 -3.34 -7.86 12.85
N LEU A 59 -3.16 -7.93 11.53
CA LEU A 59 -1.91 -7.48 10.89
C LEU A 59 -1.89 -5.95 10.83
N TYR A 60 -0.87 -5.36 11.46
CA TYR A 60 -0.60 -3.94 11.40
C TYR A 60 0.41 -3.64 10.30
N VAL A 61 0.15 -2.60 9.54
CA VAL A 61 0.97 -2.08 8.44
C VAL A 61 1.56 -0.75 8.86
N ASP A 62 2.84 -0.52 8.57
CA ASP A 62 3.50 0.74 8.95
C ASP A 62 3.36 1.82 7.85
N GLN A 63 3.23 1.41 6.59
CA GLN A 63 3.20 2.33 5.46
C GLN A 63 2.30 1.84 4.33
N GLY A 64 1.46 2.73 3.81
CA GLY A 64 0.72 2.54 2.57
C GLY A 64 1.26 3.46 1.46
N ILE A 65 1.38 2.93 0.24
CA ILE A 65 1.81 3.71 -0.94
C ILE A 65 0.93 3.38 -2.14
N ILE A 66 0.36 4.43 -2.74
CA ILE A 66 -0.33 4.36 -4.03
C ILE A 66 0.52 5.09 -5.06
N ALA A 67 1.18 4.37 -5.97
CA ALA A 67 2.21 4.98 -6.80
C ALA A 67 2.38 4.35 -8.19
N GLY A 68 3.05 5.10 -9.05
CA GLY A 68 3.51 4.66 -10.35
C GLY A 68 2.40 4.41 -11.37
N CYS A 69 2.77 3.77 -12.49
CA CYS A 69 1.83 3.47 -13.57
C CYS A 69 0.73 2.45 -13.17
N ALA A 70 0.97 1.64 -12.16
CA ALA A 70 -0.01 0.67 -11.67
C ALA A 70 -1.03 1.31 -10.71
N GLY A 71 -0.54 2.01 -9.66
CA GLY A 71 -1.40 2.55 -8.60
C GLY A 71 -1.82 4.00 -8.80
N GLY A 72 -0.96 4.82 -9.41
CA GLY A 72 -1.14 6.28 -9.54
C GLY A 72 -2.11 6.73 -10.63
N GLY A 73 -2.87 5.81 -11.23
CA GLY A 73 -3.91 6.15 -12.20
C GLY A 73 -5.05 6.96 -11.58
N PHE A 74 -5.69 7.82 -12.38
CA PHE A 74 -6.73 8.73 -11.95
C PHE A 74 -7.86 8.03 -11.20
N GLU A 75 -8.42 6.96 -11.77
CA GLU A 75 -9.53 6.21 -11.17
C GLU A 75 -9.14 5.53 -9.85
N ASN A 76 -7.91 5.03 -9.75
CA ASN A 76 -7.42 4.41 -8.52
C ASN A 76 -7.34 5.42 -7.38
N ILE A 77 -6.81 6.62 -7.67
CA ILE A 77 -6.66 7.67 -6.66
C ILE A 77 -8.03 8.24 -6.27
N CYS A 78 -8.94 8.43 -7.24
CA CYS A 78 -10.30 8.86 -6.94
C CYS A 78 -11.04 7.87 -6.05
N ALA A 79 -10.95 6.58 -6.34
CA ALA A 79 -11.58 5.55 -5.53
C ALA A 79 -10.96 5.46 -4.12
N ALA A 80 -9.65 5.65 -3.99
CA ALA A 80 -8.99 5.74 -2.69
C ALA A 80 -9.47 6.97 -1.90
N ALA A 81 -9.62 8.12 -2.55
CA ALA A 81 -10.16 9.33 -1.93
C ALA A 81 -11.62 9.15 -1.47
N ASP A 82 -12.45 8.46 -2.25
CA ASP A 82 -13.84 8.16 -1.86
C ASP A 82 -13.89 7.30 -0.59
N ILE A 83 -13.04 6.29 -0.47
CA ILE A 83 -12.93 5.43 0.73
C ILE A 83 -12.44 6.23 1.94
N LEU A 84 -11.49 7.13 1.73
CA LEU A 84 -10.85 7.89 2.81
C LEU A 84 -11.67 9.11 3.27
N ARG A 85 -12.63 9.57 2.46
CA ARG A 85 -13.41 10.76 2.78
C ARG A 85 -14.11 10.65 4.15
N GLY A 86 -13.87 11.64 5.01
CA GLY A 86 -14.42 11.67 6.37
C GLY A 86 -13.68 10.78 7.37
N HIS A 87 -12.60 10.11 6.96
CA HIS A 87 -11.73 9.34 7.83
C HIS A 87 -10.42 10.07 8.09
N SER A 88 -9.72 9.67 9.14
CA SER A 88 -8.34 10.05 9.41
C SER A 88 -7.46 8.81 9.41
N ILE A 89 -6.29 8.89 8.81
CA ILE A 89 -5.29 7.81 8.88
C ILE A 89 -4.65 7.67 10.27
N GLY A 90 -5.02 8.55 11.20
CA GLY A 90 -4.47 8.61 12.55
C GLY A 90 -3.25 9.52 12.66
N ALA A 91 -2.73 9.65 13.88
CA ALA A 91 -1.53 10.41 14.21
C ALA A 91 -0.39 9.51 14.73
N ASP A 92 -0.53 8.19 14.57
CA ASP A 92 0.41 7.17 15.02
C ASP A 92 1.50 6.91 13.97
N GLU A 93 2.08 5.72 14.00
CA GLU A 93 3.20 5.32 13.14
C GLU A 93 2.81 5.11 11.67
N PHE A 94 1.53 4.82 11.37
CA PHE A 94 1.08 4.57 10.00
C PHE A 94 1.18 5.82 9.13
N THR A 95 1.70 5.66 7.92
CA THR A 95 1.78 6.74 6.92
C THR A 95 1.17 6.30 5.59
N LEU A 96 0.54 7.24 4.88
CA LEU A 96 0.04 7.03 3.51
C LEU A 96 0.63 8.06 2.57
N SER A 97 1.32 7.60 1.52
CA SER A 97 1.82 8.46 0.43
C SER A 97 1.14 8.11 -0.90
N VAL A 98 0.73 9.16 -1.63
CA VAL A 98 0.06 9.05 -2.92
C VAL A 98 0.86 9.78 -3.99
N TYR A 99 1.23 9.06 -5.06
CA TYR A 99 1.98 9.56 -6.20
C TYR A 99 1.15 9.40 -7.48
N PRO A 100 0.55 10.45 -8.01
CA PRO A 100 -0.11 10.38 -9.32
C PRO A 100 0.85 9.90 -10.41
N ALA A 101 0.36 9.15 -11.38
CA ALA A 101 1.21 8.56 -12.43
C ALA A 101 1.78 9.61 -13.41
N SER A 102 1.17 10.79 -13.49
CA SER A 102 1.62 11.88 -14.37
C SER A 102 1.16 13.23 -13.88
N THR A 103 1.78 14.30 -14.39
CA THR A 103 1.37 15.68 -14.11
C THR A 103 -0.06 15.99 -14.57
N PRO A 104 -0.54 15.55 -15.76
CA PRO A 104 -1.94 15.73 -16.13
C PRO A 104 -2.93 15.10 -15.14
N ILE A 105 -2.65 13.89 -14.65
CA ILE A 105 -3.46 13.25 -13.60
C ILE A 105 -3.43 14.08 -12.32
N TYR A 106 -2.27 14.54 -11.89
CA TYR A 106 -2.12 15.39 -10.72
C TYR A 106 -2.97 16.66 -10.82
N MET A 107 -2.91 17.33 -11.99
CA MET A 107 -3.70 18.54 -12.25
C MET A 107 -5.20 18.27 -12.21
N GLU A 108 -5.65 17.16 -12.77
CA GLU A 108 -7.07 16.81 -12.77
C GLU A 108 -7.57 16.47 -11.37
N LEU A 109 -6.77 15.78 -10.57
CA LEU A 109 -7.07 15.53 -9.16
C LEU A 109 -7.15 16.84 -8.34
N ALA A 110 -6.34 17.85 -8.69
CA ALA A 110 -6.40 19.17 -8.07
C ALA A 110 -7.70 19.90 -8.45
N ARG A 111 -8.07 19.88 -9.75
CA ARG A 111 -9.27 20.56 -10.26
C ARG A 111 -10.57 20.02 -9.69
N ASN A 112 -10.65 18.71 -9.45
CA ASN A 112 -11.85 18.06 -8.93
C ASN A 112 -11.85 17.89 -7.39
N GLY A 113 -10.88 18.49 -6.68
CA GLY A 113 -10.84 18.51 -5.22
C GLY A 113 -10.28 17.25 -4.54
N ARG A 114 -9.89 16.21 -5.31
CA ARG A 114 -9.41 14.94 -4.74
C ARG A 114 -8.12 15.06 -3.95
N LEU A 115 -7.27 16.03 -4.30
CA LEU A 115 -6.08 16.31 -3.49
C LEU A 115 -6.46 16.81 -2.09
N ALA A 116 -7.45 17.69 -2.00
CA ALA A 116 -7.94 18.19 -0.72
C ALA A 116 -8.52 17.05 0.12
N ASP A 117 -9.41 16.24 -0.47
CA ASP A 117 -9.99 15.05 0.19
C ASP A 117 -8.91 14.15 0.82
N LEU A 118 -7.83 13.86 0.07
CA LEU A 118 -6.73 13.03 0.56
C LEU A 118 -5.92 13.71 1.66
N MET A 119 -5.58 15.00 1.49
CA MET A 119 -4.77 15.74 2.45
C MET A 119 -5.50 15.95 3.79
N GLU A 120 -6.80 16.13 3.79
CA GLU A 120 -7.64 16.23 4.99
C GLU A 120 -7.58 14.97 5.86
N THR A 121 -7.32 13.80 5.26
CA THR A 121 -7.18 12.54 6.00
C THR A 121 -5.83 12.40 6.71
N GLY A 122 -4.84 13.21 6.36
CA GLY A 122 -3.46 13.10 6.79
C GLY A 122 -2.55 12.40 5.77
N ALA A 123 -3.07 12.00 4.59
CA ALA A 123 -2.26 11.43 3.53
C ALA A 123 -1.30 12.47 2.91
N ILE A 124 -0.12 12.04 2.51
CA ILE A 124 0.89 12.88 1.86
C ILE A 124 0.77 12.72 0.35
N VAL A 125 0.28 13.76 -0.33
CA VAL A 125 0.22 13.75 -1.79
C VAL A 125 1.50 14.35 -2.36
N LYS A 126 2.17 13.60 -3.22
CA LYS A 126 3.45 13.96 -3.85
C LYS A 126 3.28 14.15 -5.35
N THR A 127 4.26 14.80 -5.97
CA THR A 127 4.31 14.96 -7.43
C THR A 127 4.50 13.61 -8.13
N ALA A 128 4.17 13.56 -9.43
CA ALA A 128 4.36 12.37 -10.25
C ALA A 128 5.83 11.91 -10.23
N PHE A 129 6.07 10.75 -9.66
CA PHE A 129 7.40 10.16 -9.54
C PHE A 129 7.31 8.64 -9.37
N CYS A 130 8.12 7.90 -10.11
CA CYS A 130 8.14 6.43 -10.09
C CYS A 130 9.01 5.85 -8.96
N GLY A 131 9.55 6.70 -8.08
CA GLY A 131 10.53 6.34 -7.06
C GLY A 131 10.17 5.14 -6.18
N PRO A 132 8.98 5.11 -5.58
CA PRO A 132 8.59 4.00 -4.71
C PRO A 132 8.57 2.61 -5.38
N CYS A 133 8.47 2.55 -6.71
CA CYS A 133 8.48 1.28 -7.44
C CYS A 133 9.88 0.65 -7.56
N PHE A 134 10.94 1.44 -7.37
CA PHE A 134 12.33 0.96 -7.46
C PHE A 134 13.19 1.32 -6.24
N GLY A 135 12.56 1.76 -5.15
CA GLY A 135 13.24 2.02 -3.89
C GLY A 135 13.87 3.40 -3.78
N ALA A 136 13.38 4.39 -4.52
CA ALA A 136 13.75 5.79 -4.36
C ALA A 136 12.59 6.60 -3.76
N GLY A 137 12.79 7.16 -2.59
CA GLY A 137 11.76 7.86 -1.83
C GLY A 137 10.79 6.93 -1.10
N ASP A 138 10.27 7.39 0.00
CA ASP A 138 9.39 6.64 0.91
C ASP A 138 9.95 5.25 1.29
N THR A 139 11.25 5.19 1.53
CA THR A 139 11.89 3.97 2.03
C THR A 139 11.34 3.67 3.43
N PRO A 140 10.79 2.48 3.67
CA PRO A 140 10.30 2.12 4.98
C PRO A 140 11.42 2.07 6.03
N ALA A 141 11.07 2.30 7.28
CA ALA A 141 12.01 2.13 8.38
C ALA A 141 12.45 0.67 8.55
N ASN A 142 13.47 0.45 9.39
CA ASN A 142 13.89 -0.91 9.73
C ASN A 142 12.72 -1.72 10.32
N ASN A 143 12.56 -2.95 9.86
CA ASN A 143 11.45 -3.85 10.19
C ASN A 143 10.04 -3.33 9.81
N ALA A 144 9.94 -2.23 9.07
CA ALA A 144 8.65 -1.76 8.63
C ALA A 144 8.05 -2.66 7.53
N PHE A 145 6.75 -2.81 7.60
CA PHE A 145 5.93 -3.50 6.61
C PHE A 145 5.13 -2.47 5.80
N SER A 146 5.43 -2.38 4.50
CA SER A 146 4.81 -1.46 3.56
C SER A 146 3.87 -2.19 2.61
N ILE A 147 2.65 -1.68 2.42
CA ILE A 147 1.73 -2.14 1.38
C ILE A 147 1.72 -1.13 0.23
N ARG A 148 1.85 -1.62 -1.00
CA ARG A 148 1.99 -0.74 -2.17
C ARG A 148 1.11 -1.18 -3.34
N HIS A 149 0.45 -0.24 -3.97
CA HIS A 149 -0.02 -0.41 -5.33
C HIS A 149 1.09 0.05 -6.27
N SER A 150 2.01 -0.84 -6.53
CA SER A 150 3.16 -0.67 -7.41
C SER A 150 3.40 -1.98 -8.18
N THR A 151 4.59 -2.17 -8.76
CA THR A 151 4.82 -3.28 -9.67
C THR A 151 5.70 -4.40 -9.13
N ARG A 152 6.34 -4.25 -7.97
CA ARG A 152 7.34 -5.19 -7.47
C ARG A 152 7.40 -5.27 -5.95
N ASN A 153 7.57 -6.50 -5.46
CA ASN A 153 7.78 -6.82 -4.04
C ASN A 153 9.02 -7.71 -3.82
N PHE A 154 9.96 -7.71 -4.76
CA PHE A 154 11.22 -8.44 -4.64
C PHE A 154 12.11 -7.86 -3.53
N PRO A 155 13.07 -8.63 -3.00
CA PRO A 155 14.05 -8.11 -2.05
C PRO A 155 14.76 -6.85 -2.57
N ASN A 156 14.98 -5.87 -1.68
CA ASN A 156 15.64 -4.59 -1.96
C ASN A 156 14.91 -3.66 -2.94
N ARG A 157 13.62 -3.88 -3.21
CA ARG A 157 12.78 -2.96 -4.01
C ARG A 157 12.07 -1.90 -3.17
N GLU A 158 12.04 -2.08 -1.88
CA GLU A 158 11.48 -1.15 -0.88
C GLU A 158 12.37 0.06 -0.64
N GLY A 159 13.62 -0.02 -1.05
CA GLY A 159 14.66 1.00 -0.87
C GLY A 159 16.03 0.37 -0.92
N SER A 160 17.03 1.11 -0.53
CA SER A 160 18.38 0.60 -0.39
C SER A 160 18.45 -0.52 0.64
N LYS A 161 19.45 -1.41 0.51
CA LYS A 161 19.81 -2.30 1.61
C LYS A 161 19.99 -1.46 2.87
N LEU A 162 19.17 -1.70 3.85
CA LEU A 162 19.37 -1.09 5.14
C LEU A 162 20.69 -1.65 5.71
N GLN A 163 21.48 -0.80 6.34
CA GLN A 163 22.80 -1.21 6.82
C GLN A 163 22.70 -2.10 8.06
N ASN A 164 23.75 -2.87 8.34
CA ASN A 164 23.88 -3.69 9.55
C ASN A 164 22.77 -4.73 9.76
N GLY A 165 22.38 -5.43 8.70
CA GLY A 165 21.35 -6.48 8.78
C GLY A 165 19.93 -5.97 8.91
N GLN A 166 19.71 -4.66 8.81
CA GLN A 166 18.36 -4.09 8.78
C GLN A 166 17.62 -4.51 7.51
N ILE A 167 16.31 -4.63 7.62
CA ILE A 167 15.43 -4.95 6.48
C ILE A 167 14.06 -4.28 6.65
N SER A 168 13.43 -3.97 5.54
CA SER A 168 12.02 -3.67 5.43
C SER A 168 11.38 -4.56 4.37
N SER A 169 10.08 -4.59 4.30
CA SER A 169 9.36 -5.45 3.38
C SER A 169 8.19 -4.77 2.69
N VAL A 170 7.90 -5.21 1.47
CA VAL A 170 6.81 -4.70 0.65
C VAL A 170 5.88 -5.82 0.26
N ALA A 171 4.57 -5.63 0.50
CA ALA A 171 3.51 -6.39 -0.12
C ALA A 171 2.79 -5.55 -1.19
N LEU A 172 2.24 -6.20 -2.21
CA LEU A 172 1.45 -5.53 -3.23
C LEU A 172 -0.04 -5.70 -2.96
N MET A 173 -0.77 -4.60 -3.06
CA MET A 173 -2.23 -4.55 -2.93
C MET A 173 -2.82 -3.54 -3.91
N ASP A 174 -4.13 -3.59 -4.10
CA ASP A 174 -4.85 -2.56 -4.84
C ASP A 174 -5.02 -1.26 -4.04
N ALA A 175 -5.19 -0.13 -4.73
CA ALA A 175 -5.28 1.19 -4.11
C ALA A 175 -6.49 1.34 -3.16
N ARG A 176 -7.60 0.65 -3.45
CA ARG A 176 -8.81 0.70 -2.63
C ARG A 176 -8.59 0.00 -1.29
N SER A 177 -7.95 -1.18 -1.30
CA SER A 177 -7.63 -1.91 -0.06
C SER A 177 -6.52 -1.22 0.75
N ILE A 178 -5.59 -0.51 0.09
CA ILE A 178 -4.64 0.37 0.79
C ILE A 178 -5.39 1.51 1.49
N ALA A 179 -6.34 2.15 0.81
CA ALA A 179 -7.16 3.21 1.39
C ALA A 179 -8.04 2.69 2.56
N ALA A 180 -8.63 1.50 2.43
CA ALA A 180 -9.38 0.85 3.51
C ALA A 180 -8.49 0.58 4.74
N THR A 181 -7.28 0.08 4.52
CA THR A 181 -6.28 -0.12 5.57
C THR A 181 -5.88 1.21 6.23
N ALA A 182 -5.73 2.27 5.45
CA ALA A 182 -5.42 3.61 5.96
C ALA A 182 -6.58 4.18 6.78
N ALA A 183 -7.83 4.06 6.31
CA ALA A 183 -9.03 4.46 7.06
C ALA A 183 -9.15 3.70 8.40
N ASN A 184 -8.64 2.48 8.45
CA ASN A 184 -8.54 1.66 9.67
C ASN A 184 -7.18 1.82 10.39
N LYS A 185 -6.50 2.95 10.19
CA LYS A 185 -5.29 3.37 10.93
C LYS A 185 -4.14 2.36 10.86
N GLY A 186 -3.95 1.72 9.71
CA GLY A 186 -2.89 0.75 9.47
C GLY A 186 -3.25 -0.70 9.73
N PHE A 187 -4.44 -1.04 10.22
CA PHE A 187 -4.88 -2.43 10.32
C PHE A 187 -5.35 -2.95 8.96
N LEU A 188 -4.76 -4.04 8.50
CA LEU A 188 -5.03 -4.61 7.18
C LEU A 188 -6.52 -4.87 6.96
N THR A 189 -7.10 -4.22 5.95
CA THR A 189 -8.53 -4.21 5.67
C THR A 189 -8.76 -4.36 4.16
N ALA A 190 -9.70 -5.21 3.77
CA ALA A 190 -10.13 -5.35 2.39
C ALA A 190 -11.05 -4.19 1.98
N ALA A 191 -10.95 -3.73 0.74
CA ALA A 191 -11.85 -2.68 0.23
C ALA A 191 -13.32 -3.09 0.24
N THR A 192 -13.60 -4.39 0.18
CA THR A 192 -14.95 -4.97 0.27
C THR A 192 -15.60 -4.83 1.64
N ASP A 193 -14.81 -4.50 2.67
CA ASP A 193 -15.30 -4.27 4.03
C ASP A 193 -15.75 -2.82 4.25
N CYS A 194 -15.57 -1.97 3.23
CA CYS A 194 -15.99 -0.57 3.25
C CYS A 194 -17.32 -0.41 2.52
N ASP A 195 -18.30 0.22 3.19
CA ASP A 195 -19.55 0.62 2.57
C ASP A 195 -19.39 2.04 1.98
N VAL A 196 -18.94 2.11 0.71
CA VAL A 196 -18.60 3.36 0.04
C VAL A 196 -19.24 3.43 -1.33
N GLU A 197 -19.92 4.53 -1.60
CA GLU A 197 -20.36 4.90 -2.94
C GLU A 197 -19.22 5.58 -3.71
N PHE A 198 -18.79 4.96 -4.80
CA PHE A 198 -17.73 5.53 -5.66
C PHE A 198 -18.34 6.59 -6.58
N THR A 199 -17.80 7.79 -6.51
CA THR A 199 -18.29 8.94 -7.30
C THR A 199 -17.88 8.87 -8.77
N GLY A 200 -16.83 8.11 -9.11
CA GLY A 200 -16.39 7.82 -10.49
C GLY A 200 -16.19 9.07 -11.37
N PRO A 201 -15.43 10.09 -10.95
CA PRO A 201 -15.28 11.30 -11.75
C PRO A 201 -14.61 10.98 -13.09
N THR A 202 -15.05 11.68 -14.13
CA THR A 202 -14.48 11.52 -15.48
C THR A 202 -13.12 12.21 -15.57
N TYR A 203 -12.14 11.51 -16.13
CA TYR A 203 -10.83 12.08 -16.43
C TYR A 203 -10.91 12.94 -17.70
N HIS A 204 -10.55 14.20 -17.58
CA HIS A 204 -10.44 15.12 -18.71
C HIS A 204 -8.97 15.39 -19.00
N PHE A 205 -8.51 14.92 -20.15
CA PHE A 205 -7.16 15.19 -20.63
C PHE A 205 -7.18 16.44 -21.52
N ASP A 206 -6.43 17.46 -21.06
CA ASP A 206 -6.19 18.67 -21.82
C ASP A 206 -4.88 18.50 -22.61
N SER A 207 -4.97 18.50 -23.92
CA SER A 207 -3.84 18.25 -24.84
C SER A 207 -3.01 19.51 -25.17
N ASN A 208 -3.11 20.56 -24.36
CA ASN A 208 -2.34 21.82 -24.59
C ASN A 208 -0.88 21.70 -24.15
#